data_80898c430f28f9a0fc92a363cd7ca6c0
#
_entry.id   80898c430f28f9a0fc92a363cd7ca6c0
#
_cell.length_a   1.000
_cell.length_b   1.000
_cell.length_c   1.000
_cell.angle_alpha   90.00
_cell.angle_beta   90.00
_cell.angle_gamma   90.00
#
_symmetry.space_group_name_H-M   'P 1'
#
loop_
_entity.id
_entity.type
_entity.pdbx_description
1 polymer ?
#
loop_
_entity_poly.entity_id
_entity_poly.type
_entity_poly.pdbx_seq_one_letter_code
_entity_poly.pdbx_strand_id
1 'polypeptide(L)'
;MYSTSTSSGKGNGNPADVLLTLLDNLGFTDNYMECMIPTNGVYPIATANDKENISKPIMSRFAVIDIPDYTPDEKKEIFNKFVLPKVLKRIGLEGSECIILPEGVDAVIKKCDGVTGIRDIEQAAEHIVAHALYQIEVNHVQSVTFDGGMIEELLS
;
A
#
# COMPACT_ATOMS: atom_id res chain seq x y z
N MET A 1 5.32 -5.42 11.19
CA MET A 1 5.78 -4.24 10.46
C MET A 1 6.56 -3.37 11.44
N TYR A 2 7.88 -3.49 11.47
CA TYR A 2 8.73 -2.69 12.36
C TYR A 2 9.30 -1.54 11.56
N SER A 3 8.88 -0.31 11.89
CA SER A 3 9.52 0.89 11.34
C SER A 3 10.77 1.18 12.19
N THR A 4 11.94 1.11 11.59
CA THR A 4 13.17 1.56 12.22
C THR A 4 13.24 3.08 12.16
N SER A 5 12.59 3.76 13.12
CA SER A 5 12.90 5.15 13.39
C SER A 5 14.19 5.18 14.22
N THR A 6 15.25 5.78 13.71
CA THR A 6 16.47 6.09 14.41
C THR A 6 16.19 7.11 15.53
N SER A 7 15.85 6.62 16.73
CA SER A 7 15.94 7.43 17.94
C SER A 7 17.29 7.12 18.60
N SER A 8 18.14 8.12 18.72
CA SER A 8 19.38 8.09 19.50
C SER A 8 19.06 7.97 20.99
N GLY A 9 18.81 6.74 21.45
CA GLY A 9 18.70 6.37 22.85
C GLY A 9 19.84 5.44 23.22
N LYS A 10 20.67 5.82 24.17
CA LYS A 10 21.66 4.95 24.84
C LYS A 10 20.91 3.80 25.53
N GLY A 11 21.02 2.60 24.97
CA GLY A 11 20.53 1.40 25.64
C GLY A 11 20.17 0.29 24.67
N ASN A 12 20.94 -0.80 24.72
CA ASN A 12 20.71 -2.11 24.09
C ASN A 12 20.62 -2.14 22.57
N GLY A 13 21.69 -2.67 21.94
CA GLY A 13 21.78 -3.27 20.61
C GLY A 13 20.87 -2.73 19.50
N ASN A 14 21.45 -2.15 18.48
CA ASN A 14 20.68 -1.76 17.29
C ASN A 14 19.99 -3.02 16.72
N PRO A 15 18.65 -3.05 16.52
CA PRO A 15 17.94 -4.18 15.91
C PRO A 15 18.55 -4.61 14.56
N ALA A 16 19.20 -3.69 13.85
CA ALA A 16 19.93 -3.94 12.63
C ALA A 16 21.11 -4.92 12.81
N ASP A 17 21.74 -4.96 13.99
CA ASP A 17 22.88 -5.86 14.25
C ASP A 17 22.42 -7.31 14.37
N VAL A 18 21.24 -7.55 14.94
CA VAL A 18 20.60 -8.87 14.98
C VAL A 18 20.28 -9.36 13.56
N LEU A 19 19.80 -8.46 12.72
CA LEU A 19 19.51 -8.76 11.33
C LEU A 19 20.77 -9.16 10.55
N LEU A 20 21.91 -8.50 10.79
CA LEU A 20 23.18 -8.83 10.17
C LEU A 20 23.63 -10.26 10.52
N THR A 21 23.50 -10.65 11.79
CA THR A 21 23.83 -12.00 12.24
C THR A 21 22.94 -13.06 11.55
N LEU A 22 21.66 -12.76 11.40
CA LEU A 22 20.73 -13.64 10.67
C LEU A 22 21.10 -13.78 9.20
N LEU A 23 21.47 -12.67 8.54
CA LEU A 23 21.82 -12.63 7.13
C LEU A 23 23.16 -13.33 6.81
N ASP A 24 24.06 -13.40 7.77
CA ASP A 24 25.36 -14.09 7.60
C ASP A 24 25.26 -15.62 7.72
N ASN A 25 24.08 -16.17 7.96
CA ASN A 25 23.85 -17.62 8.10
C ASN A 25 24.71 -18.30 9.19
N LEU A 26 25.18 -17.53 10.16
CA LEU A 26 26.02 -18.03 11.25
C LEU A 26 25.22 -18.63 12.41
N GLY A 27 23.89 -18.57 12.32
CA GLY A 27 23.02 -18.84 13.44
C GLY A 27 22.95 -17.66 14.41
N PHE A 28 21.98 -17.65 15.30
CA PHE A 28 21.89 -16.67 16.37
C PHE A 28 21.56 -17.37 17.70
N THR A 29 22.01 -16.77 18.79
CA THR A 29 21.67 -17.26 20.14
C THR A 29 20.36 -16.57 20.55
N ASP A 30 19.34 -17.41 20.77
CA ASP A 30 18.08 -16.95 21.37
C ASP A 30 18.29 -16.80 22.87
N ASN A 31 18.09 -15.58 23.39
CA ASN A 31 18.33 -15.29 24.81
C ASN A 31 17.27 -15.87 25.75
N TYR A 32 16.10 -16.21 25.23
CA TYR A 32 15.04 -16.83 26.02
C TYR A 32 15.21 -18.34 26.11
N MET A 33 15.57 -18.96 24.99
CA MET A 33 15.81 -20.41 24.90
C MET A 33 17.22 -20.79 25.32
N GLU A 34 18.12 -19.83 25.48
CA GLU A 34 19.55 -20.03 25.82
C GLU A 34 20.27 -21.04 24.90
N CYS A 35 19.85 -21.11 23.65
CA CYS A 35 20.43 -22.02 22.67
C CYS A 35 20.76 -21.32 21.35
N MET A 36 21.70 -21.88 20.60
CA MET A 36 22.01 -21.42 19.27
C MET A 36 21.00 -22.00 18.27
N ILE A 37 20.31 -21.14 17.54
CA ILE A 37 19.40 -21.51 16.47
C ILE A 37 20.17 -21.42 15.15
N PRO A 38 20.33 -22.53 14.41
CA PRO A 38 20.99 -22.51 13.11
C PRO A 38 20.11 -21.82 12.08
N THR A 39 20.73 -21.00 11.23
CA THR A 39 20.03 -20.29 10.14
C THR A 39 20.40 -20.84 8.75
N ASN A 40 21.06 -21.99 8.69
CA ASN A 40 21.45 -22.61 7.43
C ASN A 40 20.21 -22.97 6.60
N GLY A 41 20.19 -22.52 5.32
CA GLY A 41 19.05 -22.77 4.43
C GLY A 41 17.88 -21.80 4.60
N VAL A 42 18.03 -20.76 5.41
CA VAL A 42 17.05 -19.66 5.48
C VAL A 42 17.35 -18.66 4.35
N TYR A 43 16.32 -18.35 3.56
CA TYR A 43 16.37 -17.35 2.50
C TYR A 43 15.52 -16.15 2.91
N PRO A 44 16.11 -15.12 3.51
CA PRO A 44 15.37 -13.96 3.97
C PRO A 44 14.88 -13.12 2.79
N ILE A 45 13.61 -12.74 2.80
CA ILE A 45 13.01 -11.77 1.88
C ILE A 45 12.58 -10.58 2.72
N ALA A 46 13.02 -9.39 2.32
CA ALA A 46 12.67 -8.15 2.99
C ALA A 46 12.04 -7.17 2.00
N THR A 47 11.11 -6.36 2.47
CA THR A 47 10.51 -5.26 1.72
C THR A 47 10.76 -3.94 2.44
N ALA A 48 11.04 -2.89 1.69
CA ALA A 48 11.24 -1.56 2.23
C ALA A 48 10.62 -0.53 1.28
N ASN A 49 10.10 0.54 1.83
CA ASN A 49 9.59 1.67 1.05
C ASN A 49 10.70 2.64 0.65
N ASP A 50 11.76 2.69 1.46
CA ASP A 50 12.88 3.59 1.26
C ASP A 50 14.19 2.85 1.57
N LYS A 51 15.04 2.75 0.55
CA LYS A 51 16.35 2.09 0.66
C LYS A 51 17.43 3.00 1.21
N GLU A 52 17.25 4.32 1.19
CA GLU A 52 18.26 5.28 1.63
C GLU A 52 18.47 5.21 3.15
N ASN A 53 17.43 4.82 3.88
CA ASN A 53 17.49 4.65 5.34
C ASN A 53 18.02 3.28 5.80
N ILE A 54 18.35 2.38 4.86
CA ILE A 54 18.92 1.07 5.19
C ILE A 54 20.45 1.16 5.21
N SER A 55 21.05 0.65 6.28
CA SER A 55 22.51 0.69 6.41
C SER A 55 23.21 -0.09 5.29
N LYS A 56 24.37 0.42 4.86
CA LYS A 56 25.19 -0.21 3.81
C LYS A 56 25.53 -1.68 4.10
N PRO A 57 25.88 -2.08 5.35
CA PRO A 57 26.14 -3.47 5.65
C PRO A 57 24.95 -4.41 5.42
N ILE A 58 23.73 -3.96 5.68
CA ILE A 58 22.52 -4.73 5.41
C ILE A 58 22.30 -4.81 3.90
N MET A 59 22.37 -3.67 3.20
CA MET A 59 22.18 -3.61 1.76
C MET A 59 23.14 -4.51 0.98
N SER A 60 24.39 -4.65 1.43
CA SER A 60 25.39 -5.49 0.76
C SER A 60 25.09 -7.00 0.81
N ARG A 61 24.15 -7.41 1.67
CA ARG A 61 23.76 -8.82 1.84
C ARG A 61 22.48 -9.18 1.08
N PHE A 62 21.82 -8.21 0.48
CA PHE A 62 20.61 -8.42 -0.32
C PHE A 62 20.85 -8.21 -1.82
N ALA A 63 20.22 -9.03 -2.62
CA ALA A 63 19.98 -8.71 -4.03
C ALA A 63 18.80 -7.75 -4.07
N VAL A 64 19.05 -6.49 -4.39
CA VAL A 64 18.01 -5.45 -4.41
C VAL A 64 17.24 -5.52 -5.71
N ILE A 65 15.91 -5.60 -5.60
CA ILE A 65 14.99 -5.53 -6.73
C ILE A 65 14.14 -4.28 -6.51
N ASP A 66 14.35 -3.27 -7.34
CA ASP A 66 13.53 -2.06 -7.32
C ASP A 66 12.18 -2.35 -8.01
N ILE A 67 11.08 -2.06 -7.33
CA ILE A 67 9.73 -2.13 -7.89
C ILE A 67 9.32 -0.68 -8.17
N PRO A 68 9.23 -0.27 -9.45
CA PRO A 68 8.82 1.08 -9.80
C PRO A 68 7.36 1.33 -9.39
N ASP A 69 7.00 2.61 -9.21
CA ASP A 69 5.61 2.99 -9.02
C ASP A 69 4.84 2.88 -10.36
N TYR A 70 3.53 2.78 -10.26
CA TYR A 70 2.65 2.72 -11.42
C TYR A 70 2.58 4.08 -12.12
N THR A 71 2.57 4.05 -13.44
CA THR A 71 2.27 5.22 -14.26
C THR A 71 0.80 5.65 -14.09
N PRO A 72 0.44 6.90 -14.39
CA PRO A 72 -0.96 7.33 -14.32
C PRO A 72 -1.92 6.46 -15.15
N ASP A 73 -1.49 6.00 -16.32
CA ASP A 73 -2.32 5.13 -17.17
C ASP A 73 -2.49 3.72 -16.58
N GLU A 74 -1.45 3.16 -15.99
CA GLU A 74 -1.54 1.90 -15.25
C GLU A 74 -2.45 2.04 -14.01
N LYS A 75 -2.36 3.17 -13.30
CA LYS A 75 -3.25 3.48 -12.16
C LYS A 75 -4.72 3.53 -12.59
N LYS A 76 -5.03 4.13 -13.77
CA LYS A 76 -6.39 4.12 -14.33
C LYS A 76 -6.88 2.72 -14.65
N GLU A 77 -6.02 1.91 -15.26
CA GLU A 77 -6.35 0.52 -15.58
C GLU A 77 -6.61 -0.31 -14.32
N ILE A 78 -5.75 -0.16 -13.31
CA ILE A 78 -5.89 -0.81 -12.00
C ILE A 78 -7.20 -0.35 -11.32
N PHE A 79 -7.50 0.95 -11.34
CA PHE A 79 -8.73 1.49 -10.80
C PHE A 79 -9.96 0.83 -11.41
N ASN A 80 -10.05 0.83 -12.74
CA ASN A 80 -11.21 0.32 -13.45
C ASN A 80 -11.36 -1.20 -13.38
N LYS A 81 -10.25 -1.95 -13.49
CA LYS A 81 -10.31 -3.42 -13.58
C LYS A 81 -10.32 -4.12 -12.23
N PHE A 82 -9.74 -3.52 -11.21
CA PHE A 82 -9.51 -4.21 -9.94
C PHE A 82 -10.09 -3.44 -8.74
N VAL A 83 -9.80 -2.15 -8.61
CA VAL A 83 -10.17 -1.39 -7.42
C VAL A 83 -11.66 -1.16 -7.35
N LEU A 84 -12.24 -0.54 -8.36
CA LEU A 84 -13.66 -0.20 -8.39
C LEU A 84 -14.58 -1.44 -8.28
N PRO A 85 -14.35 -2.53 -9.04
CA PRO A 85 -15.17 -3.73 -8.90
C PRO A 85 -15.05 -4.40 -7.52
N LYS A 86 -13.85 -4.39 -6.93
CA LYS A 86 -13.60 -4.92 -5.58
C LYS A 86 -14.38 -4.14 -4.52
N VAL A 87 -14.38 -2.80 -4.62
CA VAL A 87 -15.07 -1.92 -3.67
C VAL A 87 -16.58 -2.04 -3.82
N LEU A 88 -17.09 -2.02 -5.05
CA LEU A 88 -18.52 -2.22 -5.34
C LEU A 88 -19.03 -3.53 -4.74
N LYS A 89 -18.35 -4.64 -5.01
CA LYS A 89 -18.70 -5.95 -4.46
C LYS A 89 -18.68 -5.97 -2.93
N ARG A 90 -17.72 -5.30 -2.29
CA ARG A 90 -17.61 -5.24 -0.83
C ARG A 90 -18.76 -4.45 -0.20
N ILE A 91 -19.21 -3.39 -0.85
CA ILE A 91 -20.31 -2.53 -0.38
C ILE A 91 -21.67 -3.08 -0.76
N GLY A 92 -21.73 -3.96 -1.78
CA GLY A 92 -22.98 -4.60 -2.24
C GLY A 92 -23.70 -3.83 -3.33
N LEU A 93 -22.98 -2.96 -4.06
CA LEU A 93 -23.51 -2.24 -5.23
C LEU A 93 -23.13 -2.94 -6.54
N GLU A 94 -23.99 -2.82 -7.54
CA GLU A 94 -23.69 -3.23 -8.90
C GLU A 94 -23.04 -2.10 -9.71
N GLY A 95 -22.30 -2.47 -10.75
CA GLY A 95 -21.62 -1.50 -11.62
C GLY A 95 -22.58 -0.56 -12.37
N SER A 96 -23.86 -0.95 -12.50
CA SER A 96 -24.93 -0.14 -13.09
C SER A 96 -25.46 0.94 -12.14
N GLU A 97 -25.25 0.77 -10.83
CA GLU A 97 -25.74 1.69 -9.80
C GLU A 97 -24.73 2.81 -9.49
N CYS A 98 -23.43 2.55 -9.71
CA CYS A 98 -22.37 3.53 -9.51
C CYS A 98 -21.51 3.61 -10.77
N ILE A 99 -21.72 4.65 -11.57
CA ILE A 99 -21.04 4.87 -12.85
C ILE A 99 -20.05 6.01 -12.69
N ILE A 100 -18.78 5.76 -13.01
CA ILE A 100 -17.76 6.80 -13.01
C ILE A 100 -17.35 7.05 -14.46
N LEU A 101 -17.52 8.27 -14.93
CA LEU A 101 -17.13 8.68 -16.28
C LEU A 101 -15.60 8.72 -16.43
N PRO A 102 -15.06 8.61 -17.65
CA PRO A 102 -13.61 8.66 -17.86
C PRO A 102 -12.92 9.89 -17.24
N GLU A 103 -13.55 11.06 -17.33
CA GLU A 103 -13.09 12.31 -16.70
C GLU A 103 -13.11 12.22 -15.16
N GLY A 104 -14.05 11.47 -14.58
CA GLY A 104 -14.07 11.19 -13.15
C GLY A 104 -12.90 10.30 -12.73
N VAL A 105 -12.57 9.28 -13.52
CA VAL A 105 -11.38 8.45 -13.28
C VAL A 105 -10.12 9.32 -13.35
N ASP A 106 -10.01 10.21 -14.33
CA ASP A 106 -8.88 11.12 -14.46
C ASP A 106 -8.74 12.04 -13.24
N ALA A 107 -9.86 12.54 -12.70
CA ALA A 107 -9.88 13.35 -11.48
C ALA A 107 -9.40 12.55 -10.25
N VAL A 108 -9.82 11.29 -10.10
CA VAL A 108 -9.32 10.40 -9.02
C VAL A 108 -7.80 10.24 -9.11
N ILE A 109 -7.29 9.89 -10.29
CA ILE A 109 -5.84 9.66 -10.47
C ILE A 109 -5.05 10.94 -10.23
N LYS A 110 -5.53 12.10 -10.71
CA LYS A 110 -4.91 13.40 -10.48
C LYS A 110 -4.87 13.77 -9.00
N LYS A 111 -5.93 13.48 -8.24
CA LYS A 111 -5.99 13.74 -6.80
C LYS A 111 -5.01 12.88 -6.01
N CYS A 112 -4.78 11.65 -6.48
CA CYS A 112 -3.84 10.70 -5.90
C CYS A 112 -2.42 10.82 -6.52
N ASP A 113 -2.14 11.88 -7.29
CA ASP A 113 -0.83 12.12 -7.87
C ASP A 113 0.19 12.49 -6.79
N GLY A 114 1.43 12.02 -6.95
CA GLY A 114 2.50 12.23 -5.98
C GLY A 114 2.52 11.24 -4.80
N VAL A 115 1.55 10.35 -4.69
CA VAL A 115 1.54 9.26 -3.70
C VAL A 115 1.88 7.93 -4.35
N THR A 116 2.82 7.22 -3.75
CA THR A 116 3.26 5.91 -4.25
C THR A 116 2.25 4.81 -3.94
N GLY A 117 2.02 3.93 -4.92
CA GLY A 117 1.13 2.77 -4.78
C GLY A 117 -0.34 3.07 -5.12
N ILE A 118 -1.22 2.17 -4.69
CA ILE A 118 -2.66 2.19 -5.02
C ILE A 118 -3.57 2.40 -3.82
N ARG A 119 -3.02 2.59 -2.61
CA ARG A 119 -3.82 2.70 -1.38
C ARG A 119 -4.78 3.88 -1.40
N ASP A 120 -4.29 5.05 -1.84
CA ASP A 120 -5.09 6.26 -1.89
C ASP A 120 -6.17 6.17 -2.97
N ILE A 121 -5.87 5.45 -4.05
CA ILE A 121 -6.84 5.14 -5.11
C ILE A 121 -7.95 4.23 -4.56
N GLU A 122 -7.62 3.24 -3.73
CA GLU A 122 -8.62 2.39 -3.05
C GLU A 122 -9.49 3.22 -2.08
N GLN A 123 -8.88 4.11 -1.30
CA GLN A 123 -9.62 4.99 -0.39
C GLN A 123 -10.56 5.95 -1.15
N ALA A 124 -10.08 6.54 -2.25
CA ALA A 124 -10.92 7.39 -3.10
C ALA A 124 -12.11 6.59 -3.66
N ALA A 125 -11.89 5.38 -4.15
CA ALA A 125 -12.96 4.51 -4.61
C ALA A 125 -13.97 4.19 -3.50
N GLU A 126 -13.50 3.93 -2.28
CA GLU A 126 -14.37 3.70 -1.12
C GLU A 126 -15.27 4.91 -0.81
N HIS A 127 -14.71 6.12 -0.84
CA HIS A 127 -15.48 7.36 -0.64
C HIS A 127 -16.55 7.54 -1.73
N ILE A 128 -16.18 7.34 -3.00
CA ILE A 128 -17.11 7.50 -4.14
C ILE A 128 -18.26 6.49 -4.05
N VAL A 129 -17.95 5.21 -3.82
CA VAL A 129 -18.95 4.14 -3.76
C VAL A 129 -19.82 4.29 -2.50
N ALA A 130 -19.25 4.70 -1.37
CA ALA A 130 -20.03 4.99 -0.16
C ALA A 130 -21.01 6.18 -0.37
N HIS A 131 -20.57 7.22 -1.10
CA HIS A 131 -21.44 8.33 -1.47
C HIS A 131 -22.55 7.88 -2.40
N ALA A 132 -22.25 7.01 -3.39
CA ALA A 132 -23.28 6.43 -4.26
C ALA A 132 -24.34 5.66 -3.46
N LEU A 133 -23.89 4.79 -2.53
CA LEU A 133 -24.78 4.05 -1.65
C LEU A 133 -25.69 4.99 -0.84
N TYR A 134 -25.10 6.05 -0.26
CA TYR A 134 -25.86 7.05 0.49
C TYR A 134 -26.96 7.70 -0.38
N GLN A 135 -26.66 8.08 -1.62
CA GLN A 135 -27.62 8.68 -2.53
C GLN A 135 -28.74 7.69 -2.91
N ILE A 136 -28.40 6.43 -3.11
CA ILE A 136 -29.39 5.38 -3.45
C ILE A 136 -30.31 5.12 -2.26
N GLU A 137 -29.77 4.94 -1.06
CA GLU A 137 -30.56 4.58 0.13
C GLU A 137 -31.39 5.76 0.68
N VAL A 138 -30.80 6.96 0.72
CA VAL A 138 -31.45 8.13 1.35
C VAL A 138 -32.29 8.92 0.36
N ASN A 139 -31.78 9.13 -0.85
CA ASN A 139 -32.48 9.93 -1.86
C ASN A 139 -33.27 9.08 -2.86
N HIS A 140 -33.25 7.75 -2.69
CA HIS A 140 -34.01 6.79 -3.50
C HIS A 140 -33.76 6.90 -5.02
N VAL A 141 -32.53 7.25 -5.41
CA VAL A 141 -32.11 7.23 -6.81
C VAL A 141 -31.72 5.81 -7.21
N GLN A 142 -31.91 5.46 -8.48
CA GLN A 142 -31.57 4.12 -8.97
C GLN A 142 -30.09 3.95 -9.30
N SER A 143 -29.43 5.04 -9.68
CA SER A 143 -28.00 5.04 -10.00
C SER A 143 -27.42 6.42 -9.81
N VAL A 144 -26.11 6.48 -9.61
CA VAL A 144 -25.35 7.74 -9.49
C VAL A 144 -24.22 7.71 -10.53
N THR A 145 -24.12 8.80 -11.29
CA THR A 145 -23.06 8.99 -12.28
C THR A 145 -22.14 10.10 -11.81
N PHE A 146 -20.84 9.82 -11.72
CA PHE A 146 -19.82 10.77 -11.28
C PHE A 146 -19.03 11.28 -12.49
N ASP A 147 -19.01 12.58 -12.67
CA ASP A 147 -18.12 13.30 -13.57
C ASP A 147 -16.85 13.82 -12.84
N GLY A 148 -15.96 14.48 -13.56
CA GLY A 148 -14.74 15.01 -12.98
C GLY A 148 -14.97 16.05 -11.88
N GLY A 149 -15.95 16.95 -12.08
CA GLY A 149 -16.28 18.01 -11.12
C GLY A 149 -16.83 17.47 -9.81
N MET A 150 -17.74 16.51 -9.88
CA MET A 150 -18.29 15.83 -8.68
C MET A 150 -17.21 15.10 -7.89
N ILE A 151 -16.27 14.46 -8.58
CA ILE A 151 -15.15 13.75 -7.94
C ILE A 151 -14.19 14.74 -7.26
N GLU A 152 -13.86 15.86 -7.91
CA GLU A 152 -12.99 16.89 -7.32
C GLU A 152 -13.61 17.48 -6.04
N GLU A 153 -14.92 17.71 -6.04
CA GLU A 153 -15.67 18.20 -4.86
C GLU A 153 -15.72 17.15 -3.74
N LEU A 154 -16.03 15.91 -4.10
CA LEU A 154 -16.18 14.83 -3.12
C LEU A 154 -14.87 14.46 -2.42
N LEU A 155 -13.76 14.56 -3.12
CA LEU A 155 -12.43 14.22 -2.60
C LEU A 155 -11.63 15.45 -2.08
N SER A 156 -12.26 16.63 -2.01
CA SER A 156 -11.61 17.90 -1.59
C SER A 156 -11.18 17.95 -0.10
#